data_69f5d8e581e78d9c9883a93e5147d7a9
#
_entry.id   69f5d8e581e78d9c9883a93e5147d7a9
#
_cell.length_a   1.000
_cell.length_b   1.000
_cell.length_c   1.000
_cell.angle_alpha   90.00
_cell.angle_beta   90.00
_cell.angle_gamma   90.00
#
_symmetry.space_group_name_H-M   'P 1'
#
loop_
_entity.id
_entity.type
_entity.pdbx_description
1 polymer ?
#
loop_
_entity_poly.entity_id
_entity_poly.type
_entity_poly.pdbx_seq_one_letter_code
_entity_poly.pdbx_strand_id
1 'polypeptide(L)'
;MSAKVICVTNQKGGVGKTTTAVNLAYYLAKDKHKTLLIDFDPQGNATSGIGIEKANHNLGTTMTEVIVGQASLAEAIRPTKYKYFDIAPTTPELANAEVEITSMQRKFVRLRDAIRSVEANYDYIIIDSPPSLSLLTVNGMIASNYLLLPVQTEFYALEGVAQLLESMKLVMKQANPNLKLLGVLATMYDKRTSLSSQVYAEIKKYFKQLTFKTTIPRNVRVAEAPSHGVPVGAYDKFSKGAKAYKELTREVEERTKQ
;
A
#
# COMPACT_ATOMS: atom_id res chain seq x y z
N MET A 1 17.11 -0.71 -14.06
CA MET A 1 16.15 0.39 -13.81
C MET A 1 15.83 0.35 -12.33
N SER A 2 15.63 1.50 -11.67
CA SER A 2 15.20 1.54 -10.28
C SER A 2 13.73 1.09 -10.17
N ALA A 3 13.37 0.44 -9.07
CA ALA A 3 11.99 -0.01 -8.82
C ALA A 3 11.01 1.18 -8.82
N LYS A 4 9.78 0.93 -9.22
CA LYS A 4 8.66 1.85 -9.04
C LYS A 4 8.08 1.65 -7.64
N VAL A 5 8.34 2.60 -6.75
CA VAL A 5 7.88 2.54 -5.35
C VAL A 5 6.53 3.22 -5.22
N ILE A 6 5.50 2.48 -4.79
CA ILE A 6 4.12 2.95 -4.66
C ILE A 6 3.68 2.81 -3.19
N CYS A 7 3.38 3.93 -2.53
CA CYS A 7 2.78 3.90 -1.20
C CYS A 7 1.25 3.94 -1.31
N VAL A 8 0.59 2.93 -0.75
CA VAL A 8 -0.87 2.86 -0.63
C VAL A 8 -1.26 3.48 0.69
N THR A 9 -1.86 4.66 0.67
CA THR A 9 -2.09 5.46 1.87
C THR A 9 -3.45 6.15 1.90
N ASN A 10 -4.03 6.27 3.08
CA ASN A 10 -5.17 7.11 3.42
C ASN A 10 -5.26 7.18 4.95
N GLN A 11 -5.62 8.35 5.51
CA GLN A 11 -5.77 8.54 6.95
C GLN A 11 -6.98 7.77 7.53
N LYS A 12 -8.00 7.53 6.72
CA LYS A 12 -9.21 6.81 7.15
C LYS A 12 -8.93 5.31 7.24
N GLY A 13 -9.30 4.71 8.38
CA GLY A 13 -9.28 3.26 8.56
C GLY A 13 -10.35 2.57 7.69
N GLY A 14 -10.12 1.31 7.33
CA GLY A 14 -11.12 0.49 6.65
C GLY A 14 -11.37 0.79 5.17
N VAL A 15 -10.65 1.75 4.54
CA VAL A 15 -10.86 2.13 3.13
C VAL A 15 -10.28 1.12 2.11
N GLY A 16 -9.65 0.05 2.59
CA GLY A 16 -9.05 -0.99 1.73
C GLY A 16 -7.60 -0.73 1.32
N LYS A 17 -6.79 -0.01 2.12
CA LYS A 17 -5.35 0.18 1.89
C LYS A 17 -4.62 -1.16 1.77
N THR A 18 -4.59 -1.93 2.84
CA THR A 18 -3.94 -3.24 2.91
C THR A 18 -4.44 -4.19 1.83
N THR A 19 -5.75 -4.25 1.66
CA THR A 19 -6.37 -5.08 0.61
C THR A 19 -5.88 -4.68 -0.78
N THR A 20 -5.75 -3.36 -1.03
CA THR A 20 -5.23 -2.85 -2.30
C THR A 20 -3.75 -3.16 -2.45
N ALA A 21 -2.93 -2.92 -1.42
CA ALA A 21 -1.49 -3.20 -1.45
C ALA A 21 -1.20 -4.68 -1.75
N VAL A 22 -1.83 -5.60 -1.01
CA VAL A 22 -1.68 -7.06 -1.18
C VAL A 22 -2.10 -7.52 -2.56
N ASN A 23 -3.28 -7.10 -3.03
CA ASN A 23 -3.80 -7.57 -4.31
C ASN A 23 -3.09 -6.95 -5.51
N LEU A 24 -2.68 -5.68 -5.42
CA LEU A 24 -1.85 -5.03 -6.43
C LEU A 24 -0.50 -5.75 -6.56
N ALA A 25 0.21 -5.99 -5.44
CA ALA A 25 1.48 -6.70 -5.44
C ALA A 25 1.34 -8.12 -6.03
N TYR A 26 0.27 -8.83 -5.66
CA TYR A 26 -0.01 -10.16 -6.20
C TYR A 26 -0.20 -10.15 -7.72
N TYR A 27 -0.99 -9.22 -8.26
CA TYR A 27 -1.25 -9.20 -9.70
C TYR A 27 -0.06 -8.70 -10.52
N LEU A 28 0.73 -7.74 -10.01
CA LEU A 28 2.01 -7.36 -10.61
C LEU A 28 2.96 -8.56 -10.72
N ALA A 29 3.05 -9.36 -9.65
CA ALA A 29 3.85 -10.59 -9.66
C ALA A 29 3.30 -11.65 -10.63
N LYS A 30 1.97 -11.76 -10.77
CA LYS A 30 1.31 -12.63 -11.76
C LYS A 30 1.65 -12.22 -13.20
N ASP A 31 1.82 -10.94 -13.46
CA ASP A 31 2.24 -10.38 -14.74
C ASP A 31 3.78 -10.37 -14.89
N LYS A 32 4.48 -11.14 -14.00
CA LYS A 32 5.92 -11.45 -13.99
C LYS A 32 6.82 -10.28 -13.60
N HIS A 33 6.30 -9.24 -12.98
CA HIS A 33 7.12 -8.21 -12.35
C HIS A 33 7.65 -8.68 -11.01
N LYS A 34 8.95 -8.57 -10.78
CA LYS A 34 9.53 -8.79 -9.45
C LYS A 34 9.00 -7.73 -8.50
N THR A 35 8.18 -8.16 -7.53
CA THR A 35 7.41 -7.26 -6.66
C THR A 35 7.72 -7.53 -5.20
N LEU A 36 8.07 -6.47 -4.47
CA LEU A 36 8.20 -6.48 -3.02
C LEU A 36 6.99 -5.78 -2.40
N LEU A 37 6.34 -6.43 -1.45
CA LEU A 37 5.37 -5.81 -0.54
C LEU A 37 6.06 -5.49 0.77
N ILE A 38 6.03 -4.22 1.20
CA ILE A 38 6.49 -3.80 2.53
C ILE A 38 5.24 -3.56 3.38
N ASP A 39 5.04 -4.40 4.40
CA ASP A 39 4.02 -4.16 5.42
C ASP A 39 4.57 -3.13 6.42
N PHE A 40 4.04 -1.93 6.37
CA PHE A 40 4.51 -0.81 7.18
C PHE A 40 3.43 -0.28 8.13
N ASP A 41 2.37 -1.08 8.34
CA ASP A 41 1.34 -0.85 9.34
C ASP A 41 1.59 -1.75 10.57
N PRO A 42 1.75 -1.21 11.79
CA PRO A 42 1.93 -2.01 13.02
C PRO A 42 0.84 -3.07 13.23
N GLN A 43 -0.32 -2.92 12.60
CA GLN A 43 -1.36 -3.95 12.62
C GLN A 43 -0.94 -5.24 11.88
N GLY A 44 0.05 -5.19 10.98
CA GLY A 44 0.59 -6.34 10.26
C GLY A 44 -0.46 -7.08 9.41
N ASN A 45 -1.44 -6.35 8.86
CA ASN A 45 -2.55 -6.95 8.12
C ASN A 45 -2.13 -7.43 6.73
N ALA A 46 -1.12 -6.82 6.11
CA ALA A 46 -0.57 -7.31 4.86
C ALA A 46 0.21 -8.62 5.08
N THR A 47 0.96 -8.69 6.17
CA THR A 47 1.70 -9.90 6.61
C THR A 47 0.77 -11.09 6.78
N SER A 48 -0.29 -10.95 7.59
CA SER A 48 -1.26 -12.03 7.78
C SER A 48 -2.11 -12.30 6.55
N GLY A 49 -2.41 -11.28 5.75
CA GLY A 49 -3.21 -11.38 4.52
C GLY A 49 -2.58 -12.21 3.41
N ILE A 50 -1.28 -12.53 3.50
CA ILE A 50 -0.59 -13.45 2.58
C ILE A 50 -0.18 -14.78 3.26
N GLY A 51 -0.66 -15.03 4.49
CA GLY A 51 -0.50 -16.30 5.21
C GLY A 51 0.75 -16.40 6.07
N ILE A 52 1.35 -15.27 6.46
CA ILE A 52 2.44 -15.25 7.46
C ILE A 52 1.84 -14.96 8.83
N GLU A 53 2.07 -15.84 9.80
CA GLU A 53 1.56 -15.69 11.16
C GLU A 53 2.36 -14.63 11.94
N LYS A 54 1.69 -13.52 12.29
CA LYS A 54 2.29 -12.40 13.06
C LYS A 54 2.74 -12.81 14.47
N ALA A 55 2.00 -13.74 15.09
CA ALA A 55 2.29 -14.24 16.44
C ALA A 55 3.46 -15.25 16.47
N ASN A 56 4.04 -15.58 15.34
CA ASN A 56 5.18 -16.48 15.31
C ASN A 56 6.42 -15.74 15.78
N HIS A 57 6.84 -15.97 17.04
CA HIS A 57 8.08 -15.44 17.62
C HIS A 57 9.35 -15.78 16.81
N ASN A 58 9.24 -16.66 15.81
CA ASN A 58 10.33 -17.04 14.90
C ASN A 58 10.30 -16.31 13.57
N LEU A 59 9.57 -15.18 13.45
CA LEU A 59 9.60 -14.37 12.21
C LEU A 59 11.01 -13.84 11.91
N GLY A 60 11.95 -13.84 12.86
CA GLY A 60 13.29 -13.26 12.69
C GLY A 60 13.19 -11.75 12.40
N THR A 61 14.01 -11.23 11.49
CA THR A 61 14.05 -9.82 11.13
C THR A 61 12.74 -9.37 10.47
N THR A 62 12.20 -8.24 10.89
CA THR A 62 10.98 -7.61 10.38
C THR A 62 11.21 -6.12 10.09
N MET A 63 10.19 -5.40 9.67
CA MET A 63 10.28 -3.95 9.47
C MET A 63 10.57 -3.18 10.76
N THR A 64 10.34 -3.80 11.94
CA THR A 64 10.69 -3.23 13.24
C THR A 64 12.20 -2.98 13.36
N GLU A 65 13.01 -4.02 13.15
CA GLU A 65 14.48 -3.95 13.23
C GLU A 65 15.06 -3.08 12.10
N VAL A 66 14.44 -3.13 10.92
CA VAL A 66 14.87 -2.34 9.77
C VAL A 66 14.73 -0.84 10.03
N ILE A 67 13.58 -0.40 10.55
CA ILE A 67 13.31 1.03 10.70
C ILE A 67 14.17 1.68 11.81
N VAL A 68 14.51 0.93 12.85
CA VAL A 68 15.44 1.40 13.90
C VAL A 68 16.91 1.26 13.49
N GLY A 69 17.22 0.56 12.39
CA GLY A 69 18.58 0.41 11.84
C GLY A 69 19.38 -0.70 12.49
N GLN A 70 18.73 -1.66 13.11
CA GLN A 70 19.35 -2.87 13.69
C GLN A 70 19.56 -3.97 12.65
N ALA A 71 18.83 -3.89 11.51
CA ALA A 71 18.97 -4.83 10.41
C ALA A 71 18.80 -4.13 9.05
N SER A 72 19.27 -4.74 7.99
CA SER A 72 19.03 -4.32 6.62
C SER A 72 17.65 -4.77 6.15
N LEU A 73 17.08 -4.06 5.15
CA LEU A 73 15.82 -4.48 4.52
C LEU A 73 15.96 -5.86 3.85
N ALA A 74 17.15 -6.18 3.30
CA ALA A 74 17.41 -7.47 2.69
C ALA A 74 17.25 -8.65 3.66
N GLU A 75 17.59 -8.47 4.93
CA GLU A 75 17.42 -9.49 5.97
C GLU A 75 15.96 -9.69 6.37
N ALA A 76 15.11 -8.67 6.20
CA ALA A 76 13.69 -8.76 6.49
C ALA A 76 12.90 -9.39 5.32
N ILE A 77 13.39 -9.32 4.09
CA ILE A 77 12.69 -9.82 2.90
C ILE A 77 12.56 -11.33 2.92
N ARG A 78 11.37 -11.82 2.58
CA ARG A 78 11.04 -13.24 2.48
C ARG A 78 10.27 -13.53 1.21
N PRO A 79 10.56 -14.67 0.56
CA PRO A 79 9.74 -15.15 -0.54
C PRO A 79 8.36 -15.54 -0.03
N THR A 80 7.34 -15.24 -0.81
CA THR A 80 6.01 -15.79 -0.60
C THR A 80 5.84 -17.11 -1.39
N LYS A 81 4.71 -17.78 -1.22
CA LYS A 81 4.38 -18.96 -2.07
C LYS A 81 4.10 -18.60 -3.53
N TYR A 82 4.09 -17.33 -3.88
CA TYR A 82 3.83 -16.85 -5.24
C TYR A 82 5.14 -16.42 -5.91
N LYS A 83 5.40 -16.95 -7.12
CA LYS A 83 6.59 -16.58 -7.89
C LYS A 83 6.59 -15.05 -8.16
N TYR A 84 7.77 -14.43 -8.09
CA TYR A 84 8.00 -13.00 -8.27
C TYR A 84 7.38 -12.09 -7.19
N PHE A 85 6.90 -12.65 -6.09
CA PHE A 85 6.27 -11.89 -5.01
C PHE A 85 6.98 -12.15 -3.68
N ASP A 86 7.69 -11.15 -3.20
CA ASP A 86 8.36 -11.15 -1.90
C ASP A 86 7.67 -10.17 -0.94
N ILE A 87 7.88 -10.36 0.37
CA ILE A 87 7.39 -9.47 1.42
C ILE A 87 8.47 -9.15 2.44
N ALA A 88 8.49 -7.90 2.91
CA ALA A 88 9.09 -7.50 4.19
C ALA A 88 7.96 -7.40 5.22
N PRO A 89 7.85 -8.38 6.13
CA PRO A 89 6.74 -8.46 7.09
C PRO A 89 6.94 -7.52 8.26
N THR A 90 5.86 -7.26 9.00
CA THR A 90 5.90 -6.52 10.25
C THR A 90 5.21 -7.26 11.39
N THR A 91 5.47 -6.77 12.60
CA THR A 91 4.83 -7.19 13.84
C THR A 91 4.30 -5.96 14.59
N PRO A 92 3.46 -6.13 15.63
CA PRO A 92 2.94 -5.01 16.43
C PRO A 92 4.04 -4.14 17.08
N GLU A 93 5.24 -4.69 17.27
CA GLU A 93 6.40 -3.99 17.83
C GLU A 93 6.86 -2.81 16.96
N LEU A 94 6.45 -2.75 15.69
CA LEU A 94 6.70 -1.58 14.83
C LEU A 94 6.10 -0.28 15.41
N ALA A 95 5.03 -0.37 16.23
CA ALA A 95 4.50 0.79 16.96
C ALA A 95 5.50 1.35 17.97
N ASN A 96 6.24 0.49 18.67
CA ASN A 96 7.29 0.91 19.59
C ASN A 96 8.49 1.49 18.83
N ALA A 97 8.86 0.86 17.72
CA ALA A 97 9.91 1.35 16.84
C ALA A 97 9.58 2.75 16.28
N GLU A 98 8.32 3.06 15.97
CA GLU A 98 7.89 4.41 15.57
C GLU A 98 8.18 5.45 16.66
N VAL A 99 7.92 5.13 17.93
CA VAL A 99 8.24 6.01 19.06
C VAL A 99 9.76 6.19 19.18
N GLU A 100 10.52 5.12 19.08
CA GLU A 100 11.98 5.13 19.18
C GLU A 100 12.62 6.03 18.11
N ILE A 101 12.23 5.89 16.85
CA ILE A 101 12.79 6.68 15.75
C ILE A 101 12.47 8.17 15.85
N THR A 102 11.49 8.59 16.68
CA THR A 102 11.14 10.00 16.86
C THR A 102 12.32 10.82 17.39
N SER A 103 13.18 10.22 18.23
CA SER A 103 14.38 10.83 18.78
C SER A 103 15.62 10.69 17.90
N MET A 104 15.56 9.86 16.85
CA MET A 104 16.71 9.53 16.03
C MET A 104 16.98 10.61 14.95
N GLN A 105 18.26 10.73 14.58
CA GLN A 105 18.63 11.49 13.39
C GLN A 105 18.07 10.85 12.12
N ARG A 106 17.78 11.67 11.11
CA ARG A 106 17.27 11.21 9.80
C ARG A 106 15.98 10.41 9.88
N LYS A 107 15.17 10.62 10.92
CA LYS A 107 13.91 9.89 11.22
C LYS A 107 12.89 9.84 10.07
N PHE A 108 12.91 10.82 9.19
CA PHE A 108 11.96 10.91 8.07
C PHE A 108 12.37 10.15 6.81
N VAL A 109 13.62 9.69 6.72
CA VAL A 109 14.18 9.11 5.49
C VAL A 109 14.64 7.66 5.65
N ARG A 110 14.38 7.05 6.80
CA ARG A 110 14.88 5.72 7.15
C ARG A 110 14.40 4.63 6.20
N LEU A 111 13.11 4.64 5.87
CA LEU A 111 12.55 3.68 4.91
C LEU A 111 13.12 3.88 3.50
N ARG A 112 13.30 5.13 3.06
CA ARG A 112 13.95 5.42 1.77
C ARG A 112 15.36 4.87 1.71
N ASP A 113 16.14 5.10 2.77
CA ASP A 113 17.52 4.65 2.83
C ASP A 113 17.60 3.11 2.85
N ALA A 114 16.65 2.43 3.54
CA ALA A 114 16.54 0.98 3.54
C ALA A 114 16.15 0.43 2.14
N ILE A 115 15.18 1.02 1.46
CA ILE A 115 14.72 0.60 0.12
C ILE A 115 15.86 0.70 -0.91
N ARG A 116 16.70 1.73 -0.85
CA ARG A 116 17.83 1.92 -1.78
C ARG A 116 18.76 0.72 -1.86
N SER A 117 18.91 -0.04 -0.80
CA SER A 117 19.79 -1.22 -0.76
C SER A 117 19.27 -2.39 -1.58
N VAL A 118 17.95 -2.43 -1.87
CA VAL A 118 17.29 -3.57 -2.54
C VAL A 118 16.54 -3.20 -3.82
N GLU A 119 16.33 -1.91 -4.10
CA GLU A 119 15.46 -1.45 -5.18
C GLU A 119 15.88 -1.94 -6.57
N ALA A 120 17.17 -2.21 -6.79
CA ALA A 120 17.67 -2.74 -8.06
C ALA A 120 17.20 -4.17 -8.35
N ASN A 121 16.71 -4.90 -7.34
CA ASN A 121 16.27 -6.29 -7.44
C ASN A 121 14.80 -6.42 -7.83
N TYR A 122 14.03 -5.32 -7.84
CA TYR A 122 12.59 -5.31 -8.03
C TYR A 122 12.16 -4.38 -9.18
N ASP A 123 11.02 -4.72 -9.80
CA ASP A 123 10.34 -3.85 -10.76
C ASP A 123 9.37 -2.91 -10.03
N TYR A 124 8.72 -3.43 -8.99
CA TYR A 124 7.78 -2.69 -8.14
C TYR A 124 8.04 -2.96 -6.65
N ILE A 125 7.90 -1.91 -5.85
CA ILE A 125 7.85 -1.99 -4.38
C ILE A 125 6.55 -1.32 -3.93
N ILE A 126 5.70 -2.09 -3.25
CA ILE A 126 4.40 -1.61 -2.73
C ILE A 126 4.52 -1.46 -1.22
N ILE A 127 4.19 -0.28 -0.70
CA ILE A 127 4.21 0.01 0.73
C ILE A 127 2.77 0.09 1.22
N ASP A 128 2.39 -0.77 2.17
CA ASP A 128 1.13 -0.68 2.91
C ASP A 128 1.33 0.21 4.14
N SER A 129 0.63 1.33 4.23
CA SER A 129 0.81 2.32 5.30
C SER A 129 -0.29 2.28 6.36
N PRO A 130 0.00 2.71 7.62
CA PRO A 130 -1.01 2.78 8.67
C PRO A 130 -2.11 3.82 8.38
N PRO A 131 -3.28 3.73 9.07
CA PRO A 131 -4.40 4.66 8.91
C PRO A 131 -4.21 5.95 9.74
N SER A 132 -3.05 6.57 9.66
CA SER A 132 -2.72 7.79 10.39
C SER A 132 -1.71 8.62 9.62
N LEU A 133 -1.62 9.91 9.92
CA LEU A 133 -0.55 10.77 9.40
C LEU A 133 0.66 10.73 10.35
N SER A 134 1.15 9.55 10.61
CA SER A 134 2.24 9.26 11.53
C SER A 134 3.62 9.39 10.87
N LEU A 135 4.67 9.23 11.66
CA LEU A 135 6.04 9.23 11.17
C LEU A 135 6.30 8.08 10.17
N LEU A 136 5.63 6.93 10.34
CA LEU A 136 5.68 5.83 9.37
C LEU A 136 5.07 6.24 8.02
N THR A 137 3.90 6.86 8.04
CA THR A 137 3.26 7.33 6.79
C THR A 137 4.12 8.36 6.06
N VAL A 138 4.75 9.29 6.79
CA VAL A 138 5.70 10.27 6.21
C VAL A 138 6.92 9.56 5.61
N ASN A 139 7.49 8.56 6.29
CA ASN A 139 8.56 7.73 5.74
C ASN A 139 8.13 7.02 4.45
N GLY A 140 6.92 6.46 4.41
CA GLY A 140 6.34 5.84 3.21
C GLY A 140 6.25 6.82 2.03
N MET A 141 5.74 8.04 2.26
CA MET A 141 5.66 9.08 1.23
C MET A 141 7.06 9.51 0.72
N ILE A 142 8.02 9.70 1.65
CA ILE A 142 9.38 10.12 1.28
C ILE A 142 10.12 9.03 0.50
N ALA A 143 9.84 7.77 0.78
CA ALA A 143 10.45 6.63 0.11
C ALA A 143 9.86 6.31 -1.26
N SER A 144 8.72 6.92 -1.62
CA SER A 144 7.94 6.51 -2.78
C SER A 144 8.11 7.44 -4.00
N ASN A 145 7.92 6.87 -5.20
CA ASN A 145 7.73 7.64 -6.44
C ASN A 145 6.26 8.07 -6.59
N TYR A 146 5.34 7.23 -6.10
CA TYR A 146 3.91 7.40 -6.32
C TYR A 146 3.10 7.16 -5.05
N LEU A 147 1.99 7.93 -4.90
CA LEU A 147 0.94 7.66 -3.91
C LEU A 147 -0.30 7.13 -4.62
N LEU A 148 -0.84 6.01 -4.14
CA LEU A 148 -2.15 5.49 -4.51
C LEU A 148 -3.09 5.68 -3.33
N LEU A 149 -4.22 6.37 -3.54
CA LEU A 149 -5.17 6.71 -2.50
C LEU A 149 -6.47 5.91 -2.66
N PRO A 150 -6.67 4.81 -1.90
CA PRO A 150 -7.97 4.15 -1.81
C PRO A 150 -8.94 5.05 -1.03
N VAL A 151 -10.14 5.28 -1.59
CA VAL A 151 -11.21 6.09 -0.99
C VAL A 151 -12.51 5.30 -1.05
N GLN A 152 -13.07 5.01 0.12
CA GLN A 152 -14.35 4.33 0.22
C GLN A 152 -15.48 5.26 -0.24
N THR A 153 -16.43 4.75 -1.05
CA THR A 153 -17.53 5.55 -1.61
C THR A 153 -18.68 5.75 -0.59
N GLU A 154 -18.38 6.44 0.51
CA GLU A 154 -19.30 6.81 1.60
C GLU A 154 -19.28 8.32 1.85
N PHE A 155 -20.25 8.82 2.63
CA PHE A 155 -20.55 10.25 2.79
C PHE A 155 -19.34 11.13 3.15
N TYR A 156 -18.45 10.69 4.04
CA TYR A 156 -17.23 11.42 4.43
C TYR A 156 -15.99 11.02 3.64
N ALA A 157 -16.16 10.59 2.39
CA ALA A 157 -15.08 10.01 1.58
C ALA A 157 -13.89 10.95 1.36
N LEU A 158 -14.15 12.25 1.19
CA LEU A 158 -13.13 13.26 0.84
C LEU A 158 -12.57 14.03 2.04
N GLU A 159 -13.15 13.86 3.24
CA GLU A 159 -12.79 14.68 4.41
C GLU A 159 -11.31 14.54 4.80
N GLY A 160 -10.79 13.31 4.87
CA GLY A 160 -9.38 13.08 5.19
C GLY A 160 -8.41 13.22 4.01
N VAL A 161 -8.94 13.32 2.77
CA VAL A 161 -8.08 13.38 1.57
C VAL A 161 -7.40 14.73 1.45
N ALA A 162 -8.07 15.82 1.79
CA ALA A 162 -7.50 17.17 1.71
C ALA A 162 -6.25 17.30 2.61
N GLN A 163 -6.32 16.83 3.85
CA GLN A 163 -5.20 16.87 4.80
C GLN A 163 -4.02 15.99 4.32
N LEU A 164 -4.31 14.83 3.74
CA LEU A 164 -3.29 13.98 3.15
C LEU A 164 -2.57 14.66 1.98
N LEU A 165 -3.31 15.36 1.11
CA LEU A 165 -2.73 16.11 -0.01
C LEU A 165 -1.87 17.28 0.45
N GLU A 166 -2.26 17.98 1.54
CA GLU A 166 -1.42 19.03 2.14
C GLU A 166 -0.10 18.42 2.67
N SER A 167 -0.16 17.26 3.32
CA SER A 167 1.02 16.55 3.79
C SER A 167 1.91 16.08 2.63
N MET A 168 1.30 15.59 1.55
CA MET A 168 2.02 15.26 0.33
C MET A 168 2.77 16.47 -0.25
N LYS A 169 2.11 17.63 -0.34
CA LYS A 169 2.75 18.89 -0.80
C LYS A 169 3.94 19.27 0.07
N LEU A 170 3.80 19.12 1.40
CA LEU A 170 4.89 19.39 2.33
C LEU A 170 6.07 18.44 2.10
N VAL A 171 5.80 17.15 1.94
CA VAL A 171 6.83 16.13 1.61
C VAL A 171 7.52 16.47 0.29
N MET A 172 6.75 16.83 -0.76
CA MET A 172 7.32 17.23 -2.05
C MET A 172 8.25 18.44 -1.92
N LYS A 173 7.86 19.42 -1.12
CA LYS A 173 8.66 20.65 -0.93
C LYS A 173 9.94 20.42 -0.14
N GLN A 174 9.93 19.52 0.84
CA GLN A 174 11.02 19.41 1.83
C GLN A 174 11.93 18.21 1.64
N ALA A 175 11.42 17.08 1.09
CA ALA A 175 12.14 15.81 1.16
C ALA A 175 12.07 14.92 -0.10
N ASN A 176 10.98 15.01 -0.89
CA ASN A 176 10.81 14.19 -2.08
C ASN A 176 10.10 14.96 -3.22
N PRO A 177 10.83 15.82 -3.97
CA PRO A 177 10.21 16.63 -5.04
C PRO A 177 9.66 15.82 -6.21
N ASN A 178 10.06 14.56 -6.34
CA ASN A 178 9.63 13.67 -7.41
C ASN A 178 8.38 12.85 -7.07
N LEU A 179 7.83 12.98 -5.85
CA LEU A 179 6.62 12.28 -5.44
C LEU A 179 5.42 12.73 -6.30
N LYS A 180 4.72 11.76 -6.88
CA LYS A 180 3.52 12.01 -7.69
C LYS A 180 2.30 11.34 -7.10
N LEU A 181 1.13 11.96 -7.25
CA LEU A 181 -0.14 11.26 -7.01
C LEU A 181 -0.42 10.36 -8.21
N LEU A 182 -0.31 9.04 -8.03
CA LEU A 182 -0.64 8.05 -9.06
C LEU A 182 -2.13 8.07 -9.38
N GLY A 183 -2.94 8.17 -8.32
CA GLY A 183 -4.38 8.34 -8.48
C GLY A 183 -5.19 8.01 -7.24
N VAL A 184 -6.49 8.31 -7.34
CA VAL A 184 -7.51 8.02 -6.34
C VAL A 184 -8.35 6.85 -6.79
N LEU A 185 -8.39 5.79 -5.97
CA LEU A 185 -9.09 4.55 -6.23
C LEU A 185 -10.39 4.50 -5.43
N ALA A 186 -11.53 4.49 -6.10
CA ALA A 186 -12.82 4.28 -5.44
C ALA A 186 -12.95 2.81 -5.00
N THR A 187 -13.14 2.58 -3.70
CA THR A 187 -13.28 1.26 -3.10
C THR A 187 -14.68 1.04 -2.52
N MET A 188 -15.04 -0.23 -2.31
CA MET A 188 -16.36 -0.65 -1.82
C MET A 188 -17.50 -0.03 -2.60
N TYR A 189 -17.28 0.22 -3.89
CA TYR A 189 -18.23 0.83 -4.78
C TYR A 189 -19.44 -0.09 -5.03
N ASP A 190 -20.63 0.43 -4.79
CA ASP A 190 -21.89 -0.28 -5.09
C ASP A 190 -22.76 0.55 -6.03
N LYS A 191 -22.84 0.10 -7.29
CA LYS A 191 -23.63 0.76 -8.34
C LYS A 191 -25.15 0.84 -8.03
N ARG A 192 -25.64 0.02 -7.10
CA ARG A 192 -27.05 -0.03 -6.72
C ARG A 192 -27.45 1.12 -5.79
N THR A 193 -26.48 1.78 -5.15
CA THR A 193 -26.74 2.88 -4.22
C THR A 193 -26.44 4.23 -4.89
N SER A 194 -27.38 5.16 -4.75
CA SER A 194 -27.23 6.54 -5.23
C SER A 194 -26.06 7.24 -4.57
N LEU A 195 -25.88 7.05 -3.26
CA LEU A 195 -24.78 7.63 -2.48
C LEU A 195 -23.41 7.26 -3.08
N SER A 196 -23.18 5.97 -3.33
CA SER A 196 -21.89 5.51 -3.87
C SER A 196 -21.60 6.13 -5.25
N SER A 197 -22.63 6.25 -6.08
CA SER A 197 -22.53 6.89 -7.40
C SER A 197 -22.26 8.39 -7.32
N GLN A 198 -22.92 9.09 -6.39
CA GLN A 198 -22.70 10.52 -6.13
C GLN A 198 -21.28 10.79 -5.64
N VAL A 199 -20.82 10.03 -4.63
CA VAL A 199 -19.45 10.16 -4.10
C VAL A 199 -18.41 9.88 -5.19
N TYR A 200 -18.61 8.86 -6.01
CA TYR A 200 -17.71 8.58 -7.13
C TYR A 200 -17.68 9.71 -8.17
N ALA A 201 -18.84 10.33 -8.45
CA ALA A 201 -18.90 11.50 -9.32
C ALA A 201 -18.15 12.70 -8.74
N GLU A 202 -18.23 12.94 -7.42
CA GLU A 202 -17.46 13.97 -6.73
C GLU A 202 -15.96 13.71 -6.78
N ILE A 203 -15.52 12.47 -6.53
CA ILE A 203 -14.11 12.08 -6.68
C ILE A 203 -13.63 12.39 -8.12
N LYS A 204 -14.40 12.02 -9.13
CA LYS A 204 -14.09 12.33 -10.54
C LYS A 204 -14.03 13.82 -10.83
N LYS A 205 -14.97 14.60 -10.29
CA LYS A 205 -15.01 16.05 -10.46
C LYS A 205 -13.76 16.72 -9.88
N TYR A 206 -13.33 16.28 -8.69
CA TYR A 206 -12.19 16.86 -7.97
C TYR A 206 -10.84 16.41 -8.54
N PHE A 207 -10.67 15.10 -8.78
CA PHE A 207 -9.38 14.51 -9.17
C PHE A 207 -9.24 14.32 -10.68
N LYS A 208 -10.30 14.46 -11.46
CA LYS A 208 -10.29 14.36 -12.93
C LYS A 208 -9.55 13.11 -13.42
N GLN A 209 -8.48 13.29 -14.19
CA GLN A 209 -7.67 12.19 -14.76
C GLN A 209 -6.92 11.37 -13.70
N LEU A 210 -6.71 11.91 -12.50
CA LEU A 210 -6.11 11.19 -11.39
C LEU A 210 -7.08 10.19 -10.74
N THR A 211 -8.38 10.23 -11.03
CA THR A 211 -9.31 9.17 -10.62
C THR A 211 -9.04 7.92 -11.45
N PHE A 212 -8.85 6.77 -10.80
CA PHE A 212 -8.78 5.50 -11.52
C PHE A 212 -10.12 5.21 -12.21
N LYS A 213 -10.06 4.72 -13.47
CA LYS A 213 -11.25 4.24 -14.19
C LYS A 213 -11.82 3.00 -13.52
N THR A 214 -10.93 2.16 -13.00
CA THR A 214 -11.25 0.98 -12.24
C THR A 214 -11.82 1.36 -10.87
N THR A 215 -12.88 0.68 -10.44
CA THR A 215 -13.45 0.77 -9.10
C THR A 215 -13.43 -0.61 -8.43
N ILE A 216 -13.13 -0.67 -7.14
CA ILE A 216 -13.18 -1.93 -6.39
C ILE A 216 -14.59 -2.08 -5.79
N PRO A 217 -15.35 -3.11 -6.20
CA PRO A 217 -16.71 -3.29 -5.69
C PRO A 217 -16.71 -3.80 -4.24
N ARG A 218 -17.78 -3.51 -3.50
CA ARG A 218 -18.06 -4.26 -2.26
C ARG A 218 -18.27 -5.72 -2.62
N ASN A 219 -17.42 -6.61 -2.11
CA ASN A 219 -17.41 -8.02 -2.50
C ASN A 219 -16.98 -8.91 -1.33
N VAL A 220 -17.80 -9.90 -1.01
CA VAL A 220 -17.56 -10.82 0.12
C VAL A 220 -16.25 -11.57 -0.04
N ARG A 221 -15.90 -12.02 -1.25
CA ARG A 221 -14.65 -12.74 -1.51
C ARG A 221 -13.40 -11.93 -1.22
N VAL A 222 -13.46 -10.59 -1.41
CA VAL A 222 -12.37 -9.67 -1.03
C VAL A 222 -12.22 -9.60 0.49
N ALA A 223 -13.33 -9.66 1.23
CA ALA A 223 -13.31 -9.63 2.69
C ALA A 223 -12.88 -10.98 3.31
N GLU A 224 -13.25 -12.09 2.69
CA GLU A 224 -12.91 -13.45 3.16
C GLU A 224 -11.45 -13.83 2.89
N ALA A 225 -10.89 -13.45 1.75
CA ALA A 225 -9.56 -13.89 1.31
C ALA A 225 -8.45 -13.69 2.37
N PRO A 226 -8.38 -12.55 3.11
CA PRO A 226 -7.37 -12.37 4.16
C PRO A 226 -7.47 -13.38 5.32
N SER A 227 -8.66 -13.86 5.67
CA SER A 227 -8.82 -14.87 6.73
C SER A 227 -8.26 -16.25 6.32
N HIS A 228 -8.06 -16.45 5.03
CA HIS A 228 -7.39 -17.64 4.46
C HIS A 228 -5.91 -17.38 4.16
N GLY A 229 -5.37 -16.21 4.49
CA GLY A 229 -3.97 -15.85 4.22
C GLY A 229 -3.61 -15.85 2.73
N VAL A 230 -4.53 -15.37 1.87
CA VAL A 230 -4.32 -15.35 0.41
C VAL A 230 -4.90 -14.08 -0.22
N PRO A 231 -4.29 -13.56 -1.30
CA PRO A 231 -4.89 -12.52 -2.12
C PRO A 231 -6.20 -12.98 -2.75
N VAL A 232 -7.13 -12.07 -3.03
CA VAL A 232 -8.45 -12.43 -3.61
C VAL A 232 -8.33 -13.16 -4.95
N GLY A 233 -7.32 -12.83 -5.74
CA GLY A 233 -7.07 -13.51 -7.03
C GLY A 233 -6.60 -14.96 -6.90
N ALA A 234 -6.04 -15.34 -5.74
CA ALA A 234 -5.71 -16.73 -5.41
C ALA A 234 -6.88 -17.44 -4.73
N TYR A 235 -7.69 -16.71 -3.97
CA TYR A 235 -8.88 -17.22 -3.28
C TYR A 235 -10.02 -17.55 -4.25
N ASP A 236 -10.43 -16.57 -5.06
CA ASP A 236 -11.48 -16.72 -6.08
C ASP A 236 -11.18 -15.80 -7.28
N LYS A 237 -10.48 -16.33 -8.27
CA LYS A 237 -10.07 -15.60 -9.48
C LYS A 237 -11.23 -15.13 -10.35
N PHE A 238 -12.43 -15.71 -10.20
CA PHE A 238 -13.62 -15.37 -10.99
C PHE A 238 -14.47 -14.30 -10.30
N SER A 239 -14.25 -14.00 -9.03
CA SER A 239 -14.99 -12.97 -8.30
C SER A 239 -14.86 -11.59 -8.96
N LYS A 240 -15.88 -10.75 -8.73
CA LYS A 240 -15.86 -9.36 -9.21
C LYS A 240 -14.70 -8.58 -8.62
N GLY A 241 -14.34 -8.84 -7.35
CA GLY A 241 -13.23 -8.20 -6.68
C GLY A 241 -11.88 -8.57 -7.29
N ALA A 242 -11.65 -9.86 -7.57
CA ALA A 242 -10.42 -10.33 -8.22
C ALA A 242 -10.23 -9.72 -9.61
N LYS A 243 -11.30 -9.67 -10.41
CA LYS A 243 -11.27 -9.01 -11.72
C LYS A 243 -10.95 -7.52 -11.62
N ALA A 244 -11.56 -6.82 -10.66
CA ALA A 244 -11.33 -5.40 -10.44
C ALA A 244 -9.86 -5.11 -10.05
N TYR A 245 -9.26 -5.89 -9.17
CA TYR A 245 -7.84 -5.73 -8.82
C TYR A 245 -6.91 -6.06 -10.00
N LYS A 246 -7.26 -7.01 -10.85
CA LYS A 246 -6.51 -7.27 -12.08
C LYS A 246 -6.57 -6.08 -13.06
N GLU A 247 -7.73 -5.46 -13.23
CA GLU A 247 -7.88 -4.26 -14.06
C GLU A 247 -7.14 -3.06 -13.44
N LEU A 248 -7.20 -2.89 -12.12
CA LEU A 248 -6.42 -1.87 -11.41
C LEU A 248 -4.91 -2.02 -11.70
N THR A 249 -4.41 -3.24 -11.66
CA THR A 249 -2.98 -3.51 -11.93
C THR A 249 -2.58 -3.04 -13.31
N ARG A 250 -3.36 -3.33 -14.34
CA ARG A 250 -3.10 -2.85 -15.70
C ARG A 250 -3.09 -1.31 -15.79
N GLU A 251 -4.05 -0.67 -15.12
CA GLU A 251 -4.10 0.79 -15.08
C GLU A 251 -2.92 1.40 -14.32
N VAL A 252 -2.44 0.75 -13.25
CA VAL A 252 -1.21 1.13 -12.54
C VAL A 252 0.02 0.99 -13.44
N GLU A 253 0.15 -0.12 -14.16
CA GLU A 253 1.25 -0.33 -15.10
C GLU A 253 1.28 0.76 -16.19
N GLU A 254 0.13 1.10 -16.76
CA GLU A 254 0.02 2.16 -17.77
C GLU A 254 0.44 3.52 -17.21
N ARG A 255 -0.03 3.88 -16.02
CA ARG A 255 0.27 5.16 -15.36
C ARG A 255 1.72 5.28 -14.91
N THR A 256 2.38 4.16 -14.64
CA THR A 256 3.79 4.15 -14.21
C THR A 256 4.78 3.95 -15.35
N LYS A 257 4.35 3.82 -16.60
CA LYS A 257 5.21 3.83 -17.80
C LYS A 257 5.60 5.25 -18.24
N GLN A 258 4.86 6.24 -17.77
CA GLN A 258 5.06 7.67 -18.06
C GLN A 258 6.03 8.28 -17.03
#